data_7c8965bca018d394f47efb75b989d1cc
#
_entry.id   7c8965bca018d394f47efb75b989d1cc
#
_cell.length_a   1.000
_cell.length_b   1.000
_cell.length_c   1.000
_cell.angle_alpha   90.00
_cell.angle_beta   90.00
_cell.angle_gamma   90.00
#
_symmetry.space_group_name_H-M   'P 1'
#
loop_
_entity.id
_entity.type
_entity.pdbx_description
1 polymer ?
#
loop_
_entity_poly.entity_id
_entity_poly.type
_entity_poly.pdbx_seq_one_letter_code
_entity_poly.pdbx_strand_id
1 'polypeptide(L)'
;MARLIRTRRRLRVRHSGTVLPIVLLISAMMLTTSAAWFEPSLAAARGASNVRDYLQAFHAADSALNLCARSVIAAPGFEPQPVASLAPGEPTQWTREAAFEAGAVAPVAQWPGSLRVPQCLIEAWRLSNRANARAYLLTSRGFGRTKESQVWLQMELVIAGEQIERHWRRVAARPF
;
A
#
# COMPACT_ATOMS: atom_id res chain seq x y z
N MET A 1 29.79 -3.18 94.18
CA MET A 1 28.95 -3.42 92.98
C MET A 1 29.26 -2.33 91.94
N ALA A 2 30.12 -2.63 90.95
CA ALA A 2 30.53 -1.71 89.94
C ALA A 2 29.81 -2.10 88.62
N ARG A 3 28.93 -1.25 88.11
CA ARG A 3 28.24 -1.42 86.85
C ARG A 3 29.13 -0.96 85.68
N LEU A 4 29.60 -1.87 84.88
CA LEU A 4 30.32 -1.63 83.67
C LEU A 4 29.33 -1.16 82.61
N ILE A 5 29.38 0.13 82.27
CA ILE A 5 28.64 0.70 81.14
C ILE A 5 29.45 0.41 79.90
N ARG A 6 28.95 -0.51 79.05
CA ARG A 6 29.52 -0.91 77.77
C ARG A 6 29.03 0.08 76.72
N THR A 7 29.80 1.11 76.42
CA THR A 7 29.53 2.05 75.34
C THR A 7 29.67 1.35 73.96
N ARG A 8 28.55 1.04 73.34
CA ARG A 8 28.51 0.59 71.93
C ARG A 8 28.99 1.72 71.05
N ARG A 9 30.23 1.65 70.60
CA ARG A 9 30.75 2.51 69.51
C ARG A 9 30.03 2.12 68.27
N ARG A 10 29.05 2.96 67.79
CA ARG A 10 28.45 2.86 66.46
C ARG A 10 29.53 3.21 65.45
N LEU A 11 30.05 2.25 64.75
CA LEU A 11 30.84 2.44 63.53
C LEU A 11 29.95 3.16 62.49
N ARG A 12 30.13 4.47 62.40
CA ARG A 12 29.59 5.24 61.24
C ARG A 12 30.37 4.78 60.01
N VAL A 13 29.81 3.84 59.25
CA VAL A 13 30.29 3.52 57.93
C VAL A 13 30.08 4.79 57.07
N ARG A 14 31.17 5.46 56.77
CA ARG A 14 31.18 6.61 55.84
C ARG A 14 30.91 6.06 54.45
N HIS A 15 29.66 6.08 53.98
CA HIS A 15 29.28 5.84 52.59
C HIS A 15 29.56 7.08 51.73
N SER A 16 30.74 7.65 51.82
CA SER A 16 31.14 8.80 51.02
C SER A 16 31.75 8.30 49.72
N GLY A 17 31.09 8.59 48.59
CA GLY A 17 31.66 8.46 47.25
C GLY A 17 31.15 7.31 46.39
N THR A 18 30.42 6.33 46.93
CA THR A 18 29.95 5.17 46.11
C THR A 18 28.60 5.39 45.45
N VAL A 19 27.83 6.39 45.87
CA VAL A 19 26.49 6.66 45.33
C VAL A 19 26.55 7.16 43.89
N LEU A 20 27.50 8.04 43.58
CA LEU A 20 27.66 8.64 42.25
C LEU A 20 27.91 7.59 41.15
N PRO A 21 28.91 6.67 41.30
CA PRO A 21 29.14 5.61 40.32
C PRO A 21 27.95 4.65 40.17
N ILE A 22 27.24 4.35 41.29
CA ILE A 22 26.05 3.48 41.22
C ILE A 22 24.92 4.15 40.41
N VAL A 23 24.66 5.44 40.66
CA VAL A 23 23.65 6.19 39.91
C VAL A 23 24.01 6.28 38.41
N LEU A 24 25.27 6.54 38.09
CA LEU A 24 25.75 6.57 36.70
C LEU A 24 25.59 5.19 36.00
N LEU A 25 25.89 4.11 36.72
CA LEU A 25 25.73 2.74 36.20
C LEU A 25 24.25 2.42 35.91
N ILE A 26 23.36 2.73 36.84
CA ILE A 26 21.93 2.52 36.68
C ILE A 26 21.39 3.39 35.53
N SER A 27 21.81 4.65 35.47
CA SER A 27 21.39 5.55 34.35
C SER A 27 21.88 5.07 32.99
N ALA A 28 23.12 4.56 32.90
CA ALA A 28 23.66 3.98 31.69
C ALA A 28 22.89 2.73 31.26
N MET A 29 22.54 1.83 32.22
CA MET A 29 21.71 0.66 31.95
C MET A 29 20.30 1.04 31.46
N MET A 30 19.67 2.04 32.07
CA MET A 30 18.36 2.54 31.60
C MET A 30 18.42 3.16 30.20
N LEU A 31 19.48 3.90 29.89
CA LEU A 31 19.69 4.47 28.56
C LEU A 31 19.88 3.39 27.49
N THR A 32 20.70 2.38 27.76
CA THR A 32 20.94 1.28 26.79
C THR A 32 19.70 0.44 26.57
N THR A 33 18.94 0.12 27.61
CA THR A 33 17.67 -0.62 27.46
C THR A 33 16.63 0.20 26.72
N SER A 34 16.50 1.50 27.01
CA SER A 34 15.57 2.38 26.28
C SER A 34 15.93 2.48 24.80
N ALA A 35 17.21 2.62 24.46
CA ALA A 35 17.68 2.67 23.07
C ALA A 35 17.36 1.38 22.30
N ALA A 36 17.51 0.22 22.93
CA ALA A 36 17.22 -1.08 22.33
C ALA A 36 15.74 -1.26 21.94
N TRP A 37 14.81 -0.58 22.59
CA TRP A 37 13.37 -0.62 22.27
C TRP A 37 12.97 0.39 21.20
N PHE A 38 13.76 1.44 21.00
CA PHE A 38 13.44 2.51 20.04
C PHE A 38 13.56 2.07 18.59
N GLU A 39 14.61 1.35 18.23
CA GLU A 39 14.84 0.87 16.85
C GLU A 39 13.72 -0.02 16.33
N PRO A 40 13.32 -1.12 17.01
CA PRO A 40 12.26 -1.99 16.54
C PRO A 40 10.90 -1.28 16.50
N SER A 41 10.63 -0.36 17.45
CA SER A 41 9.41 0.44 17.46
C SER A 41 9.31 1.35 16.23
N LEU A 42 10.41 2.02 15.88
CA LEU A 42 10.47 2.88 14.70
C LEU A 42 10.36 2.08 13.39
N ALA A 43 11.01 0.91 13.32
CA ALA A 43 10.90 0.01 12.18
C ALA A 43 9.46 -0.51 12.01
N ALA A 44 8.80 -0.90 13.10
CA ALA A 44 7.40 -1.32 13.09
C ALA A 44 6.45 -0.20 12.65
N ALA A 45 6.66 1.04 13.11
CA ALA A 45 5.87 2.19 12.72
C ALA A 45 6.01 2.50 11.22
N ARG A 46 7.24 2.43 10.68
CA ARG A 46 7.50 2.59 9.24
C ARG A 46 6.85 1.47 8.43
N GLY A 47 6.97 0.23 8.87
CA GLY A 47 6.32 -0.92 8.26
C GLY A 47 4.80 -0.76 8.19
N ALA A 48 4.18 -0.39 9.29
CA ALA A 48 2.74 -0.15 9.37
C ALA A 48 2.29 1.00 8.43
N SER A 49 3.08 2.08 8.34
CA SER A 49 2.82 3.18 7.40
C SER A 49 2.88 2.71 5.94
N ASN A 50 3.89 1.92 5.58
CA ASN A 50 4.04 1.40 4.21
C ASN A 50 2.89 0.45 3.83
N VAL A 51 2.48 -0.42 4.75
CA VAL A 51 1.33 -1.31 4.53
C VAL A 51 0.04 -0.50 4.36
N ARG A 52 -0.16 0.52 5.18
CA ARG A 52 -1.32 1.41 5.05
C ARG A 52 -1.37 2.11 3.69
N ASP A 53 -0.24 2.65 3.23
CA ASP A 53 -0.14 3.32 1.93
C ASP A 53 -0.39 2.34 0.78
N TYR A 54 0.16 1.12 0.88
CA TYR A 54 -0.10 0.07 -0.08
C TYR A 54 -1.59 -0.31 -0.14
N LEU A 55 -2.24 -0.53 1.01
CA LEU A 55 -3.67 -0.85 1.07
C LEU A 55 -4.52 0.29 0.52
N GLN A 56 -4.15 1.54 0.80
CA GLN A 56 -4.80 2.72 0.23
C GLN A 56 -4.76 2.70 -1.30
N ALA A 57 -3.57 2.47 -1.87
CA ALA A 57 -3.39 2.38 -3.32
C ALA A 57 -4.13 1.18 -3.91
N PHE A 58 -4.13 0.05 -3.21
CA PHE A 58 -4.85 -1.16 -3.64
C PHE A 58 -6.36 -0.92 -3.70
N HIS A 59 -6.96 -0.39 -2.65
CA HIS A 59 -8.40 -0.12 -2.63
C HIS A 59 -8.79 0.96 -3.65
N ALA A 60 -7.95 1.94 -3.90
CA ALA A 60 -8.15 2.92 -4.95
C ALA A 60 -8.18 2.26 -6.34
N ALA A 61 -7.18 1.41 -6.64
CA ALA A 61 -7.12 0.67 -7.90
C ALA A 61 -8.30 -0.30 -8.07
N ASP A 62 -8.63 -1.07 -7.03
CA ASP A 62 -9.73 -2.03 -7.06
C ASP A 62 -11.08 -1.34 -7.28
N SER A 63 -11.33 -0.23 -6.60
CA SER A 63 -12.56 0.55 -6.78
C SER A 63 -12.67 1.10 -8.19
N ALA A 64 -11.58 1.65 -8.75
CA ALA A 64 -11.58 2.14 -10.12
C ALA A 64 -11.83 1.01 -11.12
N LEU A 65 -11.18 -0.14 -10.93
CA LEU A 65 -11.37 -1.31 -11.79
C LEU A 65 -12.81 -1.78 -11.82
N ASN A 66 -13.43 -1.90 -10.64
CA ASN A 66 -14.82 -2.34 -10.50
C ASN A 66 -15.82 -1.32 -11.08
N LEU A 67 -15.56 -0.01 -10.93
CA LEU A 67 -16.39 1.03 -11.53
C LEU A 67 -16.31 1.00 -13.06
N CYS A 68 -15.10 0.87 -13.62
CA CYS A 68 -14.90 0.72 -15.05
C CYS A 68 -15.56 -0.54 -15.60
N ALA A 69 -15.46 -1.67 -14.89
CA ALA A 69 -16.12 -2.91 -15.29
C ALA A 69 -17.64 -2.74 -15.33
N ARG A 70 -18.22 -2.10 -14.32
CA ARG A 70 -19.67 -1.82 -14.28
C ARG A 70 -20.09 -0.92 -15.43
N SER A 71 -19.33 0.11 -15.75
CA SER A 71 -19.66 1.02 -16.85
C SER A 71 -19.66 0.33 -18.20
N VAL A 72 -18.69 -0.57 -18.47
CA VAL A 72 -18.64 -1.37 -19.70
C VAL A 72 -19.84 -2.33 -19.80
N ILE A 73 -20.30 -2.89 -18.67
CA ILE A 73 -21.42 -3.84 -18.64
C ILE A 73 -22.77 -3.12 -18.79
N ALA A 74 -22.93 -1.96 -18.17
CA ALA A 74 -24.23 -1.27 -18.08
C ALA A 74 -24.67 -0.63 -19.41
N ALA A 75 -23.75 -0.24 -20.29
CA ALA A 75 -24.08 0.49 -21.51
C ALA A 75 -23.24 0.05 -22.72
N PRO A 76 -23.80 -0.71 -23.68
CA PRO A 76 -23.21 -0.86 -25.00
C PRO A 76 -23.20 0.53 -25.70
N GLY A 77 -22.03 1.08 -25.92
CA GLY A 77 -21.85 2.43 -26.48
C GLY A 77 -21.47 3.51 -25.46
N PHE A 78 -21.06 3.08 -24.30
CA PHE A 78 -20.62 3.89 -23.16
C PHE A 78 -19.40 4.77 -23.47
N GLU A 79 -19.37 5.97 -22.92
CA GLU A 79 -18.15 6.78 -22.78
C GLU A 79 -17.54 6.56 -21.38
N PRO A 80 -16.22 6.37 -21.26
CA PRO A 80 -15.21 6.55 -22.31
C PRO A 80 -15.18 5.38 -23.30
N GLN A 81 -15.03 5.70 -24.58
CA GLN A 81 -14.87 4.67 -25.61
C GLN A 81 -13.65 3.81 -25.31
N PRO A 82 -13.79 2.47 -25.40
CA PRO A 82 -12.63 1.60 -25.25
C PRO A 82 -11.57 1.93 -26.28
N VAL A 83 -10.31 2.01 -25.85
CA VAL A 83 -9.19 2.19 -26.78
C VAL A 83 -9.10 0.95 -27.67
N ALA A 84 -9.15 1.14 -28.99
CA ALA A 84 -9.09 0.04 -29.93
C ALA A 84 -7.73 -0.66 -29.85
N SER A 85 -7.72 -2.01 -29.88
CA SER A 85 -6.48 -2.77 -29.98
C SER A 85 -5.84 -2.51 -31.35
N LEU A 86 -4.57 -2.10 -31.34
CA LEU A 86 -3.79 -1.82 -32.56
C LEU A 86 -3.17 -3.07 -33.17
N ALA A 87 -3.12 -4.18 -32.43
CA ALA A 87 -2.50 -5.42 -32.85
C ALA A 87 -3.36 -6.63 -32.47
N PRO A 88 -3.23 -7.76 -33.20
CA PRO A 88 -3.81 -9.02 -32.76
C PRO A 88 -3.13 -9.47 -31.45
N GLY A 89 -3.92 -10.02 -30.53
CA GLY A 89 -3.45 -10.49 -29.23
C GLY A 89 -3.92 -9.63 -28.07
N GLU A 90 -3.30 -9.85 -26.93
CA GLU A 90 -3.63 -9.10 -25.71
C GLU A 90 -3.25 -7.61 -25.85
N PRO A 91 -4.14 -6.68 -25.44
CA PRO A 91 -3.84 -5.26 -25.47
C PRO A 91 -2.62 -4.89 -24.62
N THR A 92 -1.81 -3.96 -25.14
CA THR A 92 -0.54 -3.56 -24.51
C THR A 92 -0.38 -2.05 -24.34
N GLN A 93 -1.40 -1.25 -24.65
CA GLN A 93 -1.28 0.20 -24.54
C GLN A 93 -1.10 0.67 -23.09
N TRP A 94 -1.64 -0.11 -22.14
CA TRP A 94 -1.46 0.12 -20.72
C TRP A 94 0.03 0.13 -20.26
N THR A 95 0.95 -0.47 -21.03
CA THR A 95 2.38 -0.50 -20.69
C THR A 95 3.13 0.78 -21.09
N ARG A 96 2.49 1.64 -21.89
CA ARG A 96 3.07 2.90 -22.38
C ARG A 96 2.44 4.08 -21.67
N GLU A 97 3.26 4.86 -20.95
CA GLU A 97 2.80 6.00 -20.15
C GLU A 97 1.93 6.96 -20.94
N ALA A 98 2.40 7.40 -22.10
CA ALA A 98 1.66 8.35 -22.94
C ALA A 98 0.29 7.82 -23.39
N ALA A 99 0.20 6.52 -23.74
CA ALA A 99 -1.07 5.92 -24.15
C ALA A 99 -2.01 5.72 -22.96
N PHE A 100 -1.48 5.34 -21.80
CA PHE A 100 -2.27 5.21 -20.58
C PHE A 100 -2.83 6.57 -20.12
N GLU A 101 -1.99 7.59 -20.01
CA GLU A 101 -2.43 8.93 -19.55
C GLU A 101 -3.43 9.58 -20.52
N ALA A 102 -3.30 9.31 -21.83
CA ALA A 102 -4.23 9.83 -22.83
C ALA A 102 -5.60 9.12 -22.82
N GLY A 103 -5.64 7.81 -22.54
CA GLY A 103 -6.87 6.99 -22.61
C GLY A 103 -7.50 6.66 -21.27
N ALA A 104 -6.78 6.83 -20.16
CA ALA A 104 -7.30 6.50 -18.85
C ALA A 104 -8.31 7.52 -18.33
N VAL A 105 -9.35 7.05 -17.71
CA VAL A 105 -10.38 7.86 -17.07
C VAL A 105 -10.29 7.77 -15.57
N ALA A 106 -10.74 8.81 -14.88
CA ALA A 106 -10.91 8.83 -13.43
C ALA A 106 -12.39 8.55 -13.11
N PRO A 107 -12.75 7.34 -12.68
CA PRO A 107 -14.15 6.96 -12.43
C PRO A 107 -14.72 7.64 -11.18
N VAL A 108 -13.88 8.29 -10.37
CA VAL A 108 -14.26 9.07 -9.20
C VAL A 108 -13.54 10.41 -9.21
N ALA A 109 -14.23 11.47 -8.77
CA ALA A 109 -13.68 12.83 -8.74
C ALA A 109 -12.66 13.03 -7.61
N GLN A 110 -12.78 12.26 -6.52
CA GLN A 110 -11.92 12.37 -5.34
C GLN A 110 -11.67 11.00 -4.73
N TRP A 111 -10.49 10.82 -4.13
CA TRP A 111 -10.15 9.65 -3.34
C TRP A 111 -9.38 10.08 -2.07
N PRO A 112 -10.02 10.03 -0.90
CA PRO A 112 -9.42 10.53 0.33
C PRO A 112 -8.11 9.84 0.67
N GLY A 113 -7.10 10.62 1.04
CA GLY A 113 -5.80 10.11 1.48
C GLY A 113 -4.86 9.65 0.37
N SER A 114 -5.25 9.74 -0.90
CA SER A 114 -4.38 9.46 -2.05
C SER A 114 -3.78 10.73 -2.63
N LEU A 115 -2.58 10.60 -3.20
CA LEU A 115 -1.90 11.70 -3.90
C LEU A 115 -2.67 12.14 -5.15
N ARG A 116 -3.28 11.19 -5.86
CA ARG A 116 -4.07 11.39 -7.09
C ARG A 116 -5.30 10.50 -7.05
N VAL A 117 -6.32 10.87 -7.79
CA VAL A 117 -7.49 10.02 -8.03
C VAL A 117 -7.08 8.76 -8.79
N PRO A 118 -7.72 7.61 -8.52
CA PRO A 118 -7.43 6.39 -9.25
C PRO A 118 -7.88 6.53 -10.71
N GLN A 119 -7.16 5.84 -11.57
CA GLN A 119 -7.35 5.88 -13.02
C GLN A 119 -7.64 4.47 -13.54
N CYS A 120 -8.39 4.40 -14.65
CA CYS A 120 -8.70 3.15 -15.32
C CYS A 120 -8.63 3.34 -16.84
N LEU A 121 -7.89 2.47 -17.52
CA LEU A 121 -7.84 2.35 -18.97
C LEU A 121 -8.68 1.13 -19.40
N ILE A 122 -9.54 1.31 -20.40
CA ILE A 122 -10.36 0.26 -21.00
C ILE A 122 -9.86 0.02 -22.43
N GLU A 123 -9.29 -1.15 -22.68
CA GLU A 123 -8.79 -1.53 -23.99
C GLU A 123 -9.68 -2.62 -24.60
N ALA A 124 -10.15 -2.42 -25.83
CA ALA A 124 -10.91 -3.44 -26.55
C ALA A 124 -9.98 -4.57 -26.98
N TRP A 125 -10.43 -5.80 -26.79
CA TRP A 125 -9.68 -7.01 -27.12
C TRP A 125 -10.47 -7.87 -28.10
N ARG A 126 -9.80 -8.35 -29.16
CA ARG A 126 -10.36 -9.32 -30.11
C ARG A 126 -9.86 -10.72 -29.78
N LEU A 127 -10.79 -11.55 -29.31
CA LEU A 127 -10.50 -12.97 -29.06
C LEU A 127 -10.57 -13.74 -30.37
N SER A 128 -9.50 -14.45 -30.73
CA SER A 128 -9.42 -15.24 -31.98
C SER A 128 -10.37 -16.44 -31.99
N ASN A 129 -10.73 -16.95 -30.81
CA ASN A 129 -11.54 -18.17 -30.62
C ASN A 129 -13.02 -17.89 -30.33
N ARG A 130 -13.44 -16.63 -30.17
CA ARG A 130 -14.82 -16.25 -29.80
C ARG A 130 -15.26 -14.99 -30.59
N ALA A 131 -15.55 -15.16 -31.88
CA ALA A 131 -15.88 -14.05 -32.77
C ALA A 131 -17.10 -13.19 -32.32
N ASN A 132 -18.05 -13.79 -31.60
CA ASN A 132 -19.28 -13.12 -31.13
C ASN A 132 -19.17 -12.56 -29.70
N ALA A 133 -18.03 -12.71 -29.05
CA ALA A 133 -17.79 -12.16 -27.71
C ALA A 133 -17.11 -10.80 -27.80
N ARG A 134 -17.56 -9.87 -26.98
CA ARG A 134 -16.85 -8.60 -26.73
C ARG A 134 -15.90 -8.82 -25.55
N ALA A 135 -14.63 -8.58 -25.76
CA ALA A 135 -13.64 -8.69 -24.72
C ALA A 135 -12.94 -7.35 -24.48
N TYR A 136 -12.60 -7.10 -23.23
CA TYR A 136 -11.94 -5.89 -22.78
C TYR A 136 -10.86 -6.26 -21.77
N LEU A 137 -9.73 -5.56 -21.86
CA LEU A 137 -8.73 -5.52 -20.81
C LEU A 137 -8.87 -4.19 -20.06
N LEU A 138 -9.25 -4.27 -18.83
CA LEU A 138 -9.33 -3.11 -17.95
C LEU A 138 -8.07 -3.05 -17.12
N THR A 139 -7.37 -1.92 -17.15
CA THR A 139 -6.17 -1.70 -16.33
C THR A 139 -6.38 -0.50 -15.44
N SER A 140 -6.32 -0.70 -14.15
CA SER A 140 -6.45 0.38 -13.16
C SER A 140 -5.14 0.68 -12.46
N ARG A 141 -4.95 1.96 -12.12
CA ARG A 141 -3.85 2.47 -11.31
C ARG A 141 -4.41 3.22 -10.10
N GLY A 142 -4.06 2.77 -8.91
CA GLY A 142 -4.37 3.44 -7.66
C GLY A 142 -3.12 4.03 -7.03
N PHE A 143 -3.29 5.12 -6.28
CA PHE A 143 -2.22 5.85 -5.64
C PHE A 143 -2.38 5.82 -4.11
N GLY A 144 -1.27 5.69 -3.40
CA GLY A 144 -1.16 5.98 -1.99
C GLY A 144 -0.87 7.46 -1.75
N ARG A 145 -0.25 7.77 -0.62
CA ARG A 145 0.11 9.15 -0.25
C ARG A 145 1.37 9.66 -0.95
N THR A 146 2.19 8.78 -1.52
CA THR A 146 3.43 9.13 -2.24
C THR A 146 3.36 8.67 -3.69
N LYS A 147 4.23 9.22 -4.54
CA LYS A 147 4.32 8.85 -5.97
C LYS A 147 4.78 7.40 -6.16
N GLU A 148 5.56 6.89 -5.24
CA GLU A 148 6.11 5.54 -5.26
C GLU A 148 5.07 4.51 -4.86
N SER A 149 4.09 4.92 -4.06
CA SER A 149 3.01 4.06 -3.57
C SER A 149 1.91 3.95 -4.62
N GLN A 150 2.10 3.02 -5.56
CA GLN A 150 1.15 2.74 -6.63
C GLN A 150 0.83 1.25 -6.68
N VAL A 151 -0.41 0.93 -7.00
CA VAL A 151 -0.87 -0.44 -7.27
C VAL A 151 -1.55 -0.48 -8.62
N TRP A 152 -1.20 -1.50 -9.40
CA TRP A 152 -1.74 -1.76 -10.71
C TRP A 152 -2.52 -3.06 -10.69
N LEU A 153 -3.78 -3.02 -11.13
CA LEU A 153 -4.67 -4.16 -11.22
C LEU A 153 -5.24 -4.26 -12.63
N GLN A 154 -5.49 -5.50 -13.05
CA GLN A 154 -6.11 -5.76 -14.32
C GLN A 154 -7.31 -6.70 -14.18
N MET A 155 -8.28 -6.53 -15.04
CA MET A 155 -9.41 -7.41 -15.20
C MET A 155 -9.62 -7.66 -16.68
N GLU A 156 -9.61 -8.91 -17.06
CA GLU A 156 -10.13 -9.38 -18.33
C GLU A 156 -11.64 -9.54 -18.21
N LEU A 157 -12.38 -8.86 -19.06
CA LEU A 157 -13.83 -8.88 -19.08
C LEU A 157 -14.30 -9.39 -20.43
N VAL A 158 -14.99 -10.53 -20.45
CA VAL A 158 -15.55 -11.13 -21.66
C VAL A 158 -17.05 -11.16 -21.55
N ILE A 159 -17.74 -10.59 -22.54
CA ILE A 159 -19.20 -10.53 -22.61
C ILE A 159 -19.67 -11.29 -23.86
N ALA A 160 -20.33 -12.43 -23.63
CA ALA A 160 -20.89 -13.31 -24.67
C ALA A 160 -22.40 -13.47 -24.45
N GLY A 161 -23.20 -12.68 -25.14
CA GLY A 161 -24.64 -12.59 -24.88
C GLY A 161 -24.92 -12.11 -23.46
N GLU A 162 -25.60 -12.93 -22.66
CA GLU A 162 -25.91 -12.65 -21.25
C GLU A 162 -24.80 -13.13 -20.29
N GLN A 163 -23.83 -13.89 -20.78
CA GLN A 163 -22.74 -14.42 -19.98
C GLN A 163 -21.62 -13.38 -19.83
N ILE A 164 -21.18 -13.14 -18.61
CA ILE A 164 -20.10 -12.22 -18.25
C ILE A 164 -19.04 -13.00 -17.49
N GLU A 165 -17.88 -13.16 -18.13
CA GLU A 165 -16.70 -13.77 -17.52
C GLU A 165 -15.75 -12.66 -17.05
N ARG A 166 -15.18 -12.79 -15.85
CA ARG A 166 -14.24 -11.84 -15.26
C ARG A 166 -13.03 -12.59 -14.72
N HIS A 167 -11.85 -12.24 -15.19
CA HIS A 167 -10.58 -12.77 -14.72
C HIS A 167 -9.73 -11.63 -14.17
N TRP A 168 -9.59 -11.59 -12.87
CA TRP A 168 -8.82 -10.58 -12.19
C TRP A 168 -7.36 -11.02 -12.06
N ARG A 169 -6.41 -10.09 -12.29
CA ARG A 169 -4.99 -10.33 -12.05
C ARG A 169 -4.29 -9.07 -11.51
N ARG A 170 -3.27 -9.28 -10.71
CA ARG A 170 -2.42 -8.21 -10.23
C ARG A 170 -1.23 -8.04 -11.17
N VAL A 171 -0.92 -6.82 -11.54
CA VAL A 171 0.31 -6.50 -12.26
C VAL A 171 1.46 -6.48 -11.26
N ALA A 172 2.40 -7.40 -11.40
CA ALA A 172 3.47 -7.60 -10.42
C ALA A 172 4.54 -6.50 -10.48
N ALA A 173 4.80 -5.96 -11.68
CA ALA A 173 5.78 -4.91 -11.89
C ALA A 173 5.07 -3.65 -12.41
N ARG A 174 5.52 -2.51 -11.91
CA ARG A 174 5.08 -1.20 -12.40
C ARG A 174 5.49 -1.05 -13.86
N PRO A 175 4.58 -0.69 -14.78
CA PRO A 175 4.89 -0.64 -16.21
C PRO A 175 5.75 0.56 -16.61
N PHE A 176 5.64 1.69 -15.85
CA PHE A 176 6.40 2.93 -16.05
C PHE A 176 6.49 3.77 -14.78
#